data_44a7267456e1991197a9bb3ab3b4cbd9
#
_entry.id   44a7267456e1991197a9bb3ab3b4cbd9
#
_cell.length_a   1.000
_cell.length_b   1.000
_cell.length_c   1.000
_cell.angle_alpha   90.00
_cell.angle_beta   90.00
_cell.angle_gamma   90.00
#
_symmetry.space_group_name_H-M   'P 1'
#
loop_
_entity.id
_entity.type
_entity.pdbx_description
1 polymer ?
#
loop_
_entity_poly.entity_id
_entity_poly.type
_entity_poly.pdbx_seq_one_letter_code
_entity_poly.pdbx_strand_id
1 'polypeptide(L)'
;MNRHFYLLTLDIYGIKNIANPIHLDFYKKTIKRDFNPEKYKIKAIYGENGSGKTAIITAVKLLRNLLIDKNYLSDHETQKSLVEIINKKTRNGYIECEIYVDIDEDREILDYYISFEIKDDGRIYITEERLSRKNGNYSKNSYLCVFESKDGALEKFGNDKVYEFVKEKTLNLLDKQSFASSILTMMNDFPHDKDLNNDFVTVIELFAFAISLNVCIDNADIHTNNRLYQKIQSIEENKKDSFTKETFNQLKREILEASGRDILVPKNLYSSYEEQIAKLSMFIQIFKPELVNIEVDKKDFDQFYKCNLKMIYENYTLDQEFESRGIKKMMDLFYYLEDACMGMITFIDELDSNINDVYLD
;
A
#
# COMPACT_ATOMS: atom_id res chain seq x y z
N MET A 1 14.45 16.25 0.99
CA MET A 1 14.17 15.49 -0.23
C MET A 1 12.65 15.47 -0.42
N ASN A 2 12.15 16.32 -1.33
CA ASN A 2 10.71 16.34 -1.67
C ASN A 2 10.47 15.20 -2.69
N ARG A 3 9.71 14.18 -2.28
CA ARG A 3 9.34 13.06 -3.16
C ARG A 3 7.83 13.08 -3.35
N HIS A 4 7.39 13.17 -4.58
CA HIS A 4 5.98 13.12 -4.93
C HIS A 4 5.74 12.01 -5.94
N PHE A 5 4.85 11.10 -5.60
CA PHE A 5 4.34 10.08 -6.50
C PHE A 5 2.90 10.44 -6.89
N TYR A 6 2.58 10.23 -8.15
CA TYR A 6 1.23 10.43 -8.64
C TYR A 6 0.86 9.30 -9.60
N LEU A 7 -0.24 8.61 -9.31
CA LEU A 7 -0.77 7.58 -10.18
C LEU A 7 -1.49 8.24 -11.36
N LEU A 8 -1.01 8.01 -12.57
CA LEU A 8 -1.55 8.61 -13.81
C LEU A 8 -2.64 7.75 -14.41
N THR A 9 -2.37 6.46 -14.59
CA THR A 9 -3.31 5.50 -15.14
C THR A 9 -3.26 4.20 -14.35
N LEU A 10 -4.34 3.44 -14.42
CA LEU A 10 -4.42 2.10 -13.85
C LEU A 10 -5.30 1.23 -14.75
N ASP A 11 -4.73 0.17 -15.30
CA ASP A 11 -5.40 -0.83 -16.07
C ASP A 11 -5.50 -2.13 -15.27
N ILE A 12 -6.67 -2.73 -15.25
CA ILE A 12 -6.98 -3.92 -14.44
C ILE A 12 -7.76 -4.93 -15.27
N TYR A 13 -7.38 -6.19 -15.14
CA TYR A 13 -8.08 -7.32 -15.72
C TYR A 13 -8.01 -8.55 -14.82
N GLY A 14 -9.05 -9.33 -14.80
CA GLY A 14 -9.05 -10.65 -14.15
C GLY A 14 -9.10 -10.62 -12.61
N ILE A 15 -9.59 -9.53 -12.00
CA ILE A 15 -9.71 -9.39 -10.54
C ILE A 15 -11.18 -9.36 -10.14
N LYS A 16 -11.57 -10.20 -9.20
CA LYS A 16 -12.96 -10.37 -8.71
C LYS A 16 -13.93 -10.51 -9.90
N ASN A 17 -14.87 -9.57 -10.05
CA ASN A 17 -15.86 -9.54 -11.11
C ASN A 17 -15.39 -8.83 -12.39
N ILE A 18 -14.18 -8.28 -12.44
CA ILE A 18 -13.61 -7.64 -13.62
C ILE A 18 -13.12 -8.72 -14.60
N ALA A 19 -13.98 -9.12 -15.53
CA ALA A 19 -13.67 -10.12 -16.56
C ALA A 19 -13.26 -9.50 -17.91
N ASN A 20 -13.37 -8.19 -18.06
CA ASN A 20 -12.89 -7.44 -19.21
C ASN A 20 -11.94 -6.36 -18.71
N PRO A 21 -10.92 -5.97 -19.50
CA PRO A 21 -10.03 -4.89 -19.13
C PRO A 21 -10.77 -3.59 -18.81
N ILE A 22 -10.40 -2.94 -17.74
CA ILE A 22 -10.86 -1.58 -17.40
C ILE A 22 -9.66 -0.66 -17.35
N HIS A 23 -9.86 0.57 -17.82
CA HIS A 23 -8.86 1.63 -17.81
C HIS A 23 -9.34 2.81 -16.96
N LEU A 24 -8.49 3.29 -16.08
CA LEU A 24 -8.76 4.44 -15.21
C LEU A 24 -7.69 5.50 -15.41
N ASP A 25 -8.12 6.69 -15.86
CA ASP A 25 -7.30 7.90 -15.89
C ASP A 25 -7.44 8.66 -14.57
N PHE A 26 -6.35 8.99 -13.90
CA PHE A 26 -6.34 9.80 -12.68
C PHE A 26 -6.05 11.28 -12.97
N TYR A 27 -5.70 11.63 -14.19
CA TYR A 27 -5.50 13.02 -14.61
C TYR A 27 -5.96 13.25 -16.07
N LYS A 28 -5.94 14.53 -16.55
CA LYS A 28 -6.27 14.86 -17.94
C LYS A 28 -5.13 14.52 -18.91
N LYS A 29 -5.48 13.82 -19.96
CA LYS A 29 -4.76 13.15 -21.06
C LYS A 29 -3.38 13.59 -21.52
N THR A 30 -2.75 14.67 -21.07
CA THR A 30 -1.43 15.08 -21.57
C THR A 30 -0.60 15.67 -20.45
N ILE A 31 0.45 14.96 -20.04
CA ILE A 31 1.47 15.52 -19.17
C ILE A 31 2.22 16.54 -20.01
N LYS A 32 2.12 17.79 -19.61
CA LYS A 32 2.86 18.91 -20.17
C LYS A 32 3.91 19.36 -19.17
N ARG A 33 4.82 20.23 -19.63
CA ARG A 33 5.85 20.84 -18.78
C ARG A 33 5.28 21.55 -17.54
N ASP A 34 4.02 21.96 -17.60
CA ASP A 34 3.26 22.66 -16.56
C ASP A 34 2.31 21.72 -15.78
N PHE A 35 2.53 20.41 -15.84
CA PHE A 35 1.74 19.44 -15.07
C PHE A 35 1.84 19.77 -13.58
N ASN A 36 0.68 19.93 -12.95
CA ASN A 36 0.56 20.21 -11.54
C ASN A 36 -0.32 19.14 -10.88
N PRO A 37 0.26 18.15 -10.16
CA PRO A 37 -0.47 17.08 -9.48
C PRO A 37 -1.43 17.62 -8.42
N GLU A 38 -1.16 18.79 -7.83
CA GLU A 38 -2.00 19.43 -6.83
C GLU A 38 -3.43 19.72 -7.30
N LYS A 39 -3.65 19.80 -8.61
CA LYS A 39 -4.98 20.07 -9.21
C LYS A 39 -5.88 18.83 -9.29
N TYR A 40 -5.35 17.63 -9.05
CA TYR A 40 -6.05 16.37 -9.27
C TYR A 40 -5.91 15.43 -8.05
N LYS A 41 -6.05 15.99 -6.85
CA LYS A 41 -5.83 15.26 -5.59
C LYS A 41 -6.90 14.22 -5.28
N ILE A 42 -8.13 14.42 -5.75
CA ILE A 42 -9.27 13.56 -5.39
C ILE A 42 -9.93 13.04 -6.66
N LYS A 43 -10.19 11.74 -6.70
CA LYS A 43 -11.03 11.09 -7.70
C LYS A 43 -12.08 10.23 -7.01
N ALA A 44 -13.35 10.49 -7.29
CA ALA A 44 -14.45 9.66 -6.85
C ALA A 44 -14.87 8.68 -7.96
N ILE A 45 -15.10 7.43 -7.59
CA ILE A 45 -15.55 6.36 -8.48
C ILE A 45 -16.96 5.93 -8.02
N TYR A 46 -17.94 6.23 -8.86
CA TYR A 46 -19.34 5.86 -8.62
C TYR A 46 -19.75 4.70 -9.51
N GLY A 47 -20.69 3.89 -9.05
CA GLY A 47 -21.26 2.79 -9.81
C GLY A 47 -22.22 1.97 -8.97
N GLU A 48 -23.05 1.17 -9.64
CA GLU A 48 -23.97 0.25 -8.98
C GLU A 48 -23.25 -0.78 -8.10
N ASN A 49 -24.00 -1.39 -7.17
CA ASN A 49 -23.45 -2.50 -6.38
C ASN A 49 -23.07 -3.67 -7.29
N GLY A 50 -21.88 -4.22 -7.10
CA GLY A 50 -21.35 -5.27 -7.96
C GLY A 50 -20.69 -4.78 -9.26
N SER A 51 -20.59 -3.47 -9.52
CA SER A 51 -19.95 -2.90 -10.73
C SER A 51 -18.42 -3.04 -10.76
N GLY A 52 -17.79 -3.46 -9.67
CA GLY A 52 -16.34 -3.66 -9.60
C GLY A 52 -15.56 -2.59 -8.82
N LYS A 53 -16.22 -1.66 -8.11
CA LYS A 53 -15.54 -0.63 -7.29
C LYS A 53 -14.53 -1.23 -6.31
N THR A 54 -14.96 -2.18 -5.48
CA THR A 54 -14.08 -2.90 -4.55
C THR A 54 -13.00 -3.72 -5.27
N ALA A 55 -13.25 -4.18 -6.50
CA ALA A 55 -12.25 -4.91 -7.27
C ALA A 55 -11.07 -4.01 -7.69
N ILE A 56 -11.32 -2.73 -8.00
CA ILE A 56 -10.29 -1.73 -8.29
C ILE A 56 -9.37 -1.57 -7.07
N ILE A 57 -9.94 -1.37 -5.90
CA ILE A 57 -9.18 -1.18 -4.66
C ILE A 57 -8.43 -2.46 -4.27
N THR A 58 -9.06 -3.63 -4.48
CA THR A 58 -8.40 -4.94 -4.30
C THR A 58 -7.20 -5.11 -5.22
N ALA A 59 -7.27 -4.62 -6.47
CA ALA A 59 -6.15 -4.65 -7.40
C ALA A 59 -4.97 -3.79 -6.91
N VAL A 60 -5.24 -2.60 -6.41
CA VAL A 60 -4.21 -1.73 -5.83
C VAL A 60 -3.57 -2.37 -4.60
N LYS A 61 -4.36 -3.02 -3.73
CA LYS A 61 -3.85 -3.78 -2.59
C LYS A 61 -2.95 -4.94 -3.03
N LEU A 62 -3.37 -5.68 -4.05
CA LEU A 62 -2.59 -6.77 -4.63
C LEU A 62 -1.26 -6.25 -5.20
N LEU A 63 -1.30 -5.19 -6.01
CA LEU A 63 -0.11 -4.54 -6.57
C LEU A 63 0.87 -4.13 -5.47
N ARG A 64 0.38 -3.40 -4.47
CA ARG A 64 1.19 -2.98 -3.33
C ARG A 64 1.88 -4.16 -2.65
N ASN A 65 1.13 -5.20 -2.32
CA ASN A 65 1.64 -6.34 -1.57
C ASN A 65 2.65 -7.16 -2.38
N LEU A 66 2.44 -7.34 -3.68
CA LEU A 66 3.40 -8.00 -4.58
C LEU A 66 4.73 -7.24 -4.64
N LEU A 67 4.70 -5.92 -4.62
CA LEU A 67 5.91 -5.09 -4.70
C LEU A 67 6.68 -5.02 -3.37
N ILE A 68 5.99 -4.97 -2.21
CA ILE A 68 6.66 -4.76 -0.91
C ILE A 68 6.99 -6.03 -0.15
N ASP A 69 6.30 -7.14 -0.43
CA ASP A 69 6.49 -8.41 0.31
C ASP A 69 6.95 -9.52 -0.63
N LYS A 70 8.26 -9.81 -0.62
CA LYS A 70 8.86 -10.87 -1.42
C LYS A 70 8.28 -12.26 -1.15
N ASN A 71 7.69 -12.49 0.02
CA ASN A 71 7.13 -13.77 0.41
C ASN A 71 5.61 -13.86 0.19
N TYR A 72 5.00 -12.81 -0.38
CA TYR A 72 3.55 -12.68 -0.51
C TYR A 72 2.91 -13.90 -1.21
N LEU A 73 3.47 -14.36 -2.33
CA LEU A 73 2.98 -15.55 -3.05
C LEU A 73 3.49 -16.88 -2.45
N SER A 74 4.42 -16.85 -1.51
CA SER A 74 4.91 -18.06 -0.85
C SER A 74 4.07 -18.45 0.38
N ASP A 75 3.29 -17.51 0.93
CA ASP A 75 2.41 -17.74 2.07
C ASP A 75 1.14 -18.51 1.66
N HIS A 76 0.85 -19.61 2.37
CA HIS A 76 -0.25 -20.51 2.02
C HIS A 76 -1.64 -19.88 2.18
N GLU A 77 -1.85 -19.09 3.23
CA GLU A 77 -3.14 -18.43 3.48
C GLU A 77 -3.36 -17.29 2.46
N THR A 78 -2.30 -16.59 2.11
CA THR A 78 -2.31 -15.60 1.02
C THR A 78 -2.68 -16.25 -0.30
N GLN A 79 -2.07 -17.38 -0.66
CA GLN A 79 -2.41 -18.12 -1.88
C GLN A 79 -3.89 -18.51 -1.94
N LYS A 80 -4.47 -19.02 -0.85
CA LYS A 80 -5.90 -19.34 -0.78
C LYS A 80 -6.76 -18.09 -1.02
N SER A 81 -6.43 -16.99 -0.36
CA SER A 81 -7.16 -15.72 -0.51
C SER A 81 -7.07 -15.18 -1.93
N LEU A 82 -5.89 -15.26 -2.55
CA LEU A 82 -5.67 -14.78 -3.91
C LEU A 82 -6.43 -15.60 -4.95
N VAL A 83 -6.51 -16.92 -4.78
CA VAL A 83 -7.34 -17.77 -5.66
C VAL A 83 -8.80 -17.33 -5.63
N GLU A 84 -9.30 -16.82 -4.49
CA GLU A 84 -10.66 -16.24 -4.41
C GLU A 84 -10.77 -14.85 -5.03
N ILE A 85 -9.69 -14.10 -5.08
CA ILE A 85 -9.62 -12.73 -5.66
C ILE A 85 -9.52 -12.79 -7.19
N ILE A 86 -8.79 -13.74 -7.76
CA ILE A 86 -8.67 -13.87 -9.22
C ILE A 86 -10.01 -14.31 -9.81
N ASN A 87 -10.37 -13.69 -10.93
CA ASN A 87 -11.62 -13.96 -11.62
C ASN A 87 -11.74 -15.45 -12.01
N LYS A 88 -12.82 -16.09 -11.57
CA LYS A 88 -13.02 -17.54 -11.74
C LYS A 88 -13.19 -17.98 -13.20
N LYS A 89 -13.59 -17.08 -14.11
CA LYS A 89 -13.75 -17.37 -15.54
C LYS A 89 -12.45 -17.26 -16.29
N THR A 90 -11.66 -16.23 -16.00
CA THR A 90 -10.42 -15.96 -16.72
C THR A 90 -9.26 -16.78 -16.17
N ARG A 91 -9.24 -17.05 -14.86
CA ARG A 91 -8.16 -17.71 -14.08
C ARG A 91 -6.79 -17.04 -14.23
N ASN A 92 -6.76 -15.88 -14.84
CA ASN A 92 -5.60 -15.03 -15.01
C ASN A 92 -6.00 -13.55 -14.87
N GLY A 93 -5.02 -12.69 -14.72
CA GLY A 93 -5.25 -11.26 -14.65
C GLY A 93 -3.95 -10.47 -14.80
N TYR A 94 -4.10 -9.16 -14.92
CA TYR A 94 -2.98 -8.24 -14.90
C TYR A 94 -3.35 -6.92 -14.25
N ILE A 95 -2.31 -6.21 -13.82
CA ILE A 95 -2.35 -4.82 -13.38
C ILE A 95 -1.26 -4.08 -14.13
N GLU A 96 -1.60 -2.95 -14.76
CA GLU A 96 -0.67 -2.05 -15.42
C GLU A 96 -0.92 -0.63 -14.90
N CYS A 97 0.14 0.13 -14.64
CA CYS A 97 0.00 1.50 -14.16
C CYS A 97 1.12 2.40 -14.66
N GLU A 98 0.76 3.63 -15.04
CA GLU A 98 1.70 4.72 -15.23
C GLU A 98 1.80 5.55 -13.96
N ILE A 99 3.03 5.83 -13.52
CA ILE A 99 3.35 6.54 -12.28
C ILE A 99 4.22 7.74 -12.63
N TYR A 100 3.78 8.93 -12.23
CA TYR A 100 4.61 10.13 -12.29
C TYR A 100 5.43 10.23 -11.00
N VAL A 101 6.72 10.41 -11.16
CA VAL A 101 7.69 10.54 -10.08
C VAL A 101 8.33 11.91 -10.19
N ASP A 102 8.33 12.69 -9.11
CA ASP A 102 9.01 13.98 -9.00
C ASP A 102 9.87 13.96 -7.73
N ILE A 103 11.18 13.92 -7.91
CA ILE A 103 12.16 13.90 -6.82
C ILE A 103 13.14 15.05 -7.04
N ASP A 104 13.04 16.10 -6.19
CA ASP A 104 13.94 17.27 -6.25
C ASP A 104 14.07 17.87 -7.67
N GLU A 105 12.95 17.99 -8.42
CA GLU A 105 12.85 18.48 -9.80
C GLU A 105 13.27 17.49 -10.90
N ASP A 106 13.81 16.33 -10.55
CA ASP A 106 13.96 15.22 -11.50
C ASP A 106 12.61 14.50 -11.67
N ARG A 107 12.14 14.41 -12.91
CA ARG A 107 10.80 13.97 -13.26
C ARG A 107 10.84 12.82 -14.22
N GLU A 108 10.24 11.72 -13.80
CA GLU A 108 10.11 10.52 -14.62
C GLU A 108 8.65 10.04 -14.66
N ILE A 109 8.34 9.26 -15.71
CA ILE A 109 7.13 8.46 -15.79
C ILE A 109 7.57 7.01 -15.87
N LEU A 110 7.11 6.23 -14.91
CA LEU A 110 7.28 4.79 -14.86
C LEU A 110 6.05 4.13 -15.47
N ASP A 111 6.26 3.10 -16.28
CA ASP A 111 5.23 2.20 -16.78
C ASP A 111 5.52 0.82 -16.22
N TYR A 112 4.65 0.34 -15.33
CA TYR A 112 4.79 -0.92 -14.65
C TYR A 112 3.62 -1.86 -14.98
N TYR A 113 3.95 -3.07 -15.39
CA TYR A 113 3.01 -4.14 -15.73
C TYR A 113 3.36 -5.41 -14.95
N ILE A 114 2.33 -6.07 -14.42
CA ILE A 114 2.45 -7.39 -13.81
C ILE A 114 1.23 -8.24 -14.14
N SER A 115 1.45 -9.48 -14.61
CA SER A 115 0.40 -10.45 -14.88
C SER A 115 0.61 -11.73 -14.08
N PHE A 116 -0.48 -12.45 -13.86
CA PHE A 116 -0.51 -13.64 -13.04
C PHE A 116 -1.59 -14.62 -13.53
N GLU A 117 -1.41 -15.90 -13.23
CA GLU A 117 -2.38 -16.94 -13.54
C GLU A 117 -2.48 -17.99 -12.44
N ILE A 118 -3.63 -18.66 -12.36
CA ILE A 118 -3.84 -19.85 -11.53
C ILE A 118 -3.47 -21.08 -12.36
N LYS A 119 -2.35 -21.73 -12.03
CA LYS A 119 -1.90 -22.97 -12.69
C LYS A 119 -2.70 -24.20 -12.25
N ASP A 120 -2.40 -25.36 -12.84
CA ASP A 120 -3.11 -26.61 -12.58
C ASP A 120 -2.98 -27.12 -11.13
N ASP A 121 -1.92 -26.73 -10.44
CA ASP A 121 -1.73 -27.01 -9.01
C ASP A 121 -2.62 -26.17 -8.09
N GLY A 122 -3.45 -25.28 -8.66
CA GLY A 122 -4.35 -24.39 -7.94
C GLY A 122 -3.68 -23.18 -7.29
N ARG A 123 -2.41 -22.91 -7.60
CA ARG A 123 -1.65 -21.76 -7.07
C ARG A 123 -1.53 -20.65 -8.10
N ILE A 124 -1.34 -19.44 -7.59
CA ILE A 124 -1.08 -18.25 -8.41
C ILE A 124 0.41 -18.09 -8.61
N TYR A 125 0.78 -17.80 -9.87
CA TYR A 125 2.13 -17.52 -10.31
C TYR A 125 2.17 -16.23 -11.12
N ILE A 126 3.28 -15.49 -11.03
CA ILE A 126 3.56 -14.37 -11.92
C ILE A 126 3.95 -14.92 -13.28
N THR A 127 3.32 -14.44 -14.35
CA THR A 127 3.59 -14.86 -15.73
C THR A 127 4.46 -13.87 -16.47
N GLU A 128 4.26 -12.56 -16.24
CA GLU A 128 5.06 -11.50 -16.84
C GLU A 128 5.17 -10.33 -15.89
N GLU A 129 6.33 -9.70 -15.82
CA GLU A 129 6.54 -8.45 -15.08
C GLU A 129 7.46 -7.55 -15.90
N ARG A 130 7.11 -6.28 -16.03
CA ARG A 130 7.84 -5.31 -16.83
C ARG A 130 7.86 -3.96 -16.13
N LEU A 131 9.02 -3.31 -16.13
CA LEU A 131 9.19 -1.92 -15.74
C LEU A 131 9.90 -1.17 -16.85
N SER A 132 9.34 -0.05 -17.25
CA SER A 132 9.93 0.88 -18.20
C SER A 132 9.85 2.31 -17.65
N ARG A 133 10.73 3.19 -18.12
CA ARG A 133 10.75 4.60 -17.71
C ARG A 133 10.91 5.54 -18.89
N LYS A 134 10.42 6.77 -18.76
CA LYS A 134 10.68 7.89 -19.67
C LYS A 134 10.79 9.19 -18.91
N ASN A 135 11.47 10.18 -19.48
CA ASN A 135 11.56 11.51 -18.87
C ASN A 135 10.15 12.18 -18.79
N GLY A 136 9.78 12.66 -17.61
CA GLY A 136 8.47 13.27 -17.33
C GLY A 136 8.26 14.66 -17.95
N ASN A 137 9.34 15.33 -18.38
CA ASN A 137 9.26 16.67 -18.99
C ASN A 137 8.92 16.66 -20.49
N TYR A 138 9.00 15.49 -21.15
CA TYR A 138 8.84 15.35 -22.61
C TYR A 138 7.84 14.24 -22.95
N SER A 139 6.65 14.62 -23.35
CA SER A 139 5.57 13.70 -23.72
C SER A 139 5.85 12.79 -24.93
N LYS A 140 6.92 13.03 -25.68
CA LYS A 140 7.28 12.29 -26.92
C LYS A 140 8.46 11.33 -26.76
N ASN A 141 9.04 11.21 -25.58
CA ASN A 141 10.13 10.27 -25.37
C ASN A 141 9.61 8.83 -25.37
N SER A 142 10.36 7.93 -26.00
CA SER A 142 10.13 6.49 -25.91
C SER A 142 10.46 5.98 -24.52
N TYR A 143 9.73 5.00 -24.07
CA TYR A 143 10.06 4.26 -22.85
C TYR A 143 11.38 3.50 -23.03
N LEU A 144 12.21 3.54 -22.00
CA LEU A 144 13.41 2.73 -21.83
C LEU A 144 13.07 1.57 -20.92
N CYS A 145 13.34 0.34 -21.37
CA CYS A 145 13.14 -0.86 -20.56
C CYS A 145 14.14 -0.87 -19.39
N VAL A 146 13.64 -0.99 -18.18
CA VAL A 146 14.43 -1.20 -16.95
C VAL A 146 14.60 -2.70 -16.72
N PHE A 147 13.50 -3.45 -16.73
CA PHE A 147 13.54 -4.91 -16.74
C PHE A 147 12.28 -5.53 -17.38
N GLU A 148 12.42 -6.76 -17.82
CA GLU A 148 11.33 -7.61 -18.30
C GLU A 148 11.59 -9.05 -17.85
N SER A 149 10.61 -9.66 -17.19
CA SER A 149 10.64 -11.09 -16.82
C SER A 149 9.40 -11.79 -17.36
N LYS A 150 9.56 -13.06 -17.74
CA LYS A 150 8.49 -13.88 -18.27
C LYS A 150 8.65 -15.33 -17.83
N ASP A 151 7.53 -15.96 -17.44
CA ASP A 151 7.47 -17.37 -17.04
C ASP A 151 8.56 -17.76 -16.03
N GLY A 152 8.83 -16.88 -15.07
CA GLY A 152 9.82 -17.09 -14.00
C GLY A 152 11.27 -16.80 -14.39
N ALA A 153 11.54 -16.34 -15.61
CA ALA A 153 12.88 -16.01 -16.10
C ALA A 153 13.04 -14.52 -16.41
N LEU A 154 14.22 -13.98 -16.13
CA LEU A 154 14.59 -12.63 -16.54
C LEU A 154 14.94 -12.62 -18.03
N GLU A 155 14.18 -11.87 -18.84
CA GLU A 155 14.37 -11.72 -20.28
C GLU A 155 15.24 -10.53 -20.64
N LYS A 156 15.09 -9.40 -19.90
CA LYS A 156 15.87 -8.17 -20.10
C LYS A 156 16.15 -7.49 -18.78
N PHE A 157 17.29 -6.84 -18.74
CA PHE A 157 17.64 -5.84 -17.75
C PHE A 157 18.36 -4.69 -18.46
N GLY A 158 18.05 -3.45 -18.10
CA GLY A 158 18.53 -2.26 -18.82
C GLY A 158 20.04 -2.13 -18.90
N ASN A 159 20.75 -2.74 -17.96
CA ASN A 159 22.21 -2.80 -17.96
C ASN A 159 22.73 -4.21 -18.32
N ASP A 160 23.19 -4.35 -19.57
CA ASP A 160 23.74 -5.62 -20.09
C ASP A 160 24.93 -6.16 -19.28
N LYS A 161 25.71 -5.27 -18.62
CA LYS A 161 26.91 -5.68 -17.86
C LYS A 161 26.59 -6.50 -16.62
N VAL A 162 25.41 -6.31 -16.03
CA VAL A 162 24.99 -7.02 -14.81
C VAL A 162 23.85 -7.99 -15.08
N TYR A 163 23.38 -8.07 -16.32
CA TYR A 163 22.27 -8.93 -16.71
C TYR A 163 22.48 -10.39 -16.28
N GLU A 164 23.62 -10.98 -16.63
CA GLU A 164 23.91 -12.38 -16.29
C GLU A 164 23.97 -12.60 -14.77
N PHE A 165 24.54 -11.65 -14.00
CA PHE A 165 24.57 -11.73 -12.55
C PHE A 165 23.16 -11.71 -11.95
N VAL A 166 22.31 -10.77 -12.38
CA VAL A 166 20.93 -10.63 -11.89
C VAL A 166 20.11 -11.85 -12.30
N LYS A 167 20.26 -12.34 -13.53
CA LYS A 167 19.59 -13.52 -14.05
C LYS A 167 19.93 -14.77 -13.24
N GLU A 168 21.20 -14.98 -12.90
CA GLU A 168 21.63 -16.09 -12.05
C GLU A 168 21.02 -16.02 -10.65
N LYS A 169 21.03 -14.83 -10.03
CA LYS A 169 20.48 -14.61 -8.68
C LYS A 169 18.96 -14.73 -8.60
N THR A 170 18.24 -14.49 -9.69
CA THR A 170 16.77 -14.56 -9.77
C THR A 170 16.24 -15.87 -10.32
N LEU A 171 17.12 -16.81 -10.63
CA LEU A 171 16.76 -18.10 -11.23
C LEU A 171 15.74 -18.86 -10.35
N ASN A 172 14.61 -19.26 -10.94
CA ASN A 172 13.50 -19.98 -10.30
C ASN A 172 12.77 -19.20 -9.18
N LEU A 173 12.87 -17.87 -9.16
CA LEU A 173 12.19 -17.02 -8.17
C LEU A 173 11.05 -16.21 -8.78
N LEU A 174 11.17 -15.75 -10.04
CA LEU A 174 10.34 -14.72 -10.64
C LEU A 174 8.90 -15.13 -10.97
N ASP A 175 8.58 -16.40 -10.86
CA ASP A 175 7.19 -16.90 -10.91
C ASP A 175 6.49 -16.84 -9.53
N LYS A 176 7.26 -16.71 -8.44
CA LYS A 176 6.78 -16.77 -7.05
C LYS A 176 6.95 -15.48 -6.27
N GLN A 177 7.73 -14.56 -6.79
CA GLN A 177 7.91 -13.23 -6.22
C GLN A 177 8.16 -12.21 -7.32
N SER A 178 7.76 -10.95 -7.10
CA SER A 178 8.05 -9.85 -8.02
C SER A 178 9.56 -9.66 -8.18
N PHE A 179 10.00 -9.40 -9.42
CA PHE A 179 11.38 -9.03 -9.69
C PHE A 179 11.79 -7.77 -8.94
N ALA A 180 10.90 -6.77 -8.88
CA ALA A 180 11.14 -5.55 -8.14
C ALA A 180 11.42 -5.82 -6.65
N SER A 181 10.66 -6.71 -6.00
CA SER A 181 10.93 -7.10 -4.60
C SER A 181 12.20 -7.93 -4.45
N SER A 182 12.54 -8.76 -5.45
CA SER A 182 13.74 -9.59 -5.45
C SER A 182 15.01 -8.77 -5.55
N ILE A 183 15.04 -7.78 -6.45
CA ILE A 183 16.23 -6.96 -6.70
C ILE A 183 16.63 -6.16 -5.45
N LEU A 184 15.67 -5.70 -4.67
CA LEU A 184 15.93 -4.97 -3.43
C LEU A 184 16.68 -5.82 -2.39
N THR A 185 16.45 -7.12 -2.36
CA THR A 185 17.17 -8.01 -1.44
C THR A 185 18.61 -8.25 -1.86
N MET A 186 18.96 -8.00 -3.11
CA MET A 186 20.30 -8.16 -3.67
C MET A 186 21.14 -6.87 -3.63
N MET A 187 20.60 -5.77 -3.10
CA MET A 187 21.26 -4.45 -3.13
C MET A 187 22.71 -4.47 -2.64
N ASN A 188 23.00 -5.27 -1.61
CA ASN A 188 24.34 -5.34 -1.03
C ASN A 188 25.33 -6.20 -1.85
N ASP A 189 24.83 -7.00 -2.79
CA ASP A 189 25.63 -7.92 -3.59
C ASP A 189 26.09 -7.32 -4.93
N PHE A 190 25.59 -6.12 -5.27
CA PHE A 190 25.89 -5.51 -6.57
C PHE A 190 27.26 -4.87 -6.61
N PRO A 191 27.99 -4.99 -7.73
CA PRO A 191 29.19 -4.20 -7.97
C PRO A 191 28.84 -2.70 -8.00
N HIS A 192 29.70 -1.87 -7.41
CA HIS A 192 29.54 -0.41 -7.38
C HIS A 192 29.81 0.21 -8.76
N ASP A 193 28.90 0.02 -9.71
CA ASP A 193 28.97 0.65 -11.04
C ASP A 193 27.97 1.82 -11.10
N LYS A 194 28.39 2.98 -11.60
CA LYS A 194 27.53 4.16 -11.73
C LYS A 194 26.36 3.92 -12.70
N ASP A 195 26.58 3.10 -13.74
CA ASP A 195 25.53 2.78 -14.71
C ASP A 195 24.43 1.86 -14.12
N LEU A 196 24.79 1.07 -13.11
CA LEU A 196 23.84 0.24 -12.37
C LEU A 196 22.87 1.12 -11.54
N ASN A 197 23.35 2.24 -11.03
CA ASN A 197 22.59 3.06 -10.10
C ASN A 197 21.30 3.63 -10.70
N ASN A 198 21.23 3.90 -12.01
CA ASN A 198 20.03 4.50 -12.63
C ASN A 198 18.86 3.52 -12.71
N ASP A 199 19.07 2.29 -13.19
CA ASP A 199 17.99 1.29 -13.26
C ASP A 199 17.59 0.83 -11.86
N PHE A 200 18.56 0.76 -10.95
CA PHE A 200 18.32 0.49 -9.55
C PHE A 200 17.48 1.57 -8.86
N VAL A 201 17.81 2.85 -9.11
CA VAL A 201 17.03 3.98 -8.59
C VAL A 201 15.58 3.87 -9.04
N THR A 202 15.33 3.55 -10.32
CA THR A 202 13.97 3.38 -10.84
C THR A 202 13.20 2.24 -10.14
N VAL A 203 13.86 1.11 -9.82
CA VAL A 203 13.22 0.04 -9.02
C VAL A 203 12.94 0.49 -7.60
N ILE A 204 13.85 1.25 -6.97
CA ILE A 204 13.63 1.84 -5.64
C ILE A 204 12.46 2.84 -5.67
N GLU A 205 12.32 3.61 -6.73
CA GLU A 205 11.18 4.52 -6.92
C GLU A 205 9.85 3.79 -7.04
N LEU A 206 9.81 2.69 -7.79
CA LEU A 206 8.64 1.81 -7.85
C LEU A 206 8.29 1.24 -6.47
N PHE A 207 9.29 0.80 -5.70
CA PHE A 207 9.07 0.33 -4.34
C PHE A 207 8.59 1.45 -3.40
N ALA A 208 9.18 2.63 -3.49
CA ALA A 208 8.76 3.79 -2.71
C ALA A 208 7.31 4.22 -3.07
N PHE A 209 6.95 4.15 -4.36
CA PHE A 209 5.56 4.31 -4.79
C PHE A 209 4.66 3.26 -4.13
N ALA A 210 5.02 1.99 -4.14
CA ALA A 210 4.22 0.94 -3.52
C ALA A 210 4.03 1.16 -2.00
N ILE A 211 5.06 1.65 -1.30
CA ILE A 211 4.96 2.06 0.11
C ILE A 211 4.00 3.25 0.27
N SER A 212 3.99 4.19 -0.69
CA SER A 212 3.10 5.36 -0.64
C SER A 212 1.62 5.02 -0.92
N LEU A 213 1.31 3.81 -1.39
CA LEU A 213 -0.07 3.36 -1.58
C LEU A 213 -0.73 2.99 -0.27
N ASN A 214 -1.84 3.64 0.02
CA ASN A 214 -2.71 3.33 1.14
C ASN A 214 -4.03 2.74 0.65
N VAL A 215 -4.47 1.65 1.27
CA VAL A 215 -5.69 0.96 0.88
C VAL A 215 -6.55 0.69 2.11
N CYS A 216 -7.72 1.32 2.17
CA CYS A 216 -8.75 1.11 3.18
C CYS A 216 -9.92 0.35 2.54
N ILE A 217 -10.11 -0.92 2.92
CA ILE A 217 -11.25 -1.75 2.51
C ILE A 217 -12.05 -2.08 3.75
N ASP A 218 -13.34 -1.74 3.75
CA ASP A 218 -14.24 -2.08 4.85
C ASP A 218 -14.38 -3.61 4.99
N ASN A 219 -14.26 -4.13 6.21
CA ASN A 219 -14.44 -5.55 6.60
C ASN A 219 -13.43 -6.58 6.05
N ALA A 220 -12.30 -6.20 5.50
CA ALA A 220 -11.50 -7.19 4.76
C ALA A 220 -10.46 -7.95 5.57
N ASP A 221 -10.03 -7.54 6.79
CA ASP A 221 -8.84 -8.16 7.38
C ASP A 221 -8.91 -8.40 8.91
N ILE A 222 -9.84 -9.25 9.34
CA ILE A 222 -9.78 -9.86 10.70
C ILE A 222 -8.46 -10.65 10.90
N HIS A 223 -7.79 -11.06 9.81
CA HIS A 223 -6.52 -11.78 9.84
C HIS A 223 -5.28 -10.88 10.07
N THR A 224 -5.40 -9.55 9.97
CA THR A 224 -4.29 -8.62 10.18
C THR A 224 -3.75 -8.66 11.61
N ASN A 225 -4.62 -8.89 12.59
CA ASN A 225 -4.24 -8.94 14.01
C ASN A 225 -3.25 -10.07 14.33
N ASN A 226 -3.41 -11.26 13.73
CA ASN A 226 -2.51 -12.37 13.95
C ASN A 226 -1.14 -12.13 13.32
N ARG A 227 -1.07 -11.47 12.16
CA ARG A 227 0.19 -11.11 11.49
C ARG A 227 0.94 -10.03 12.27
N LEU A 228 0.22 -9.06 12.85
CA LEU A 228 0.82 -8.04 13.69
C LEU A 228 1.46 -8.65 14.93
N TYR A 229 0.76 -9.53 15.66
CA TYR A 229 1.32 -10.26 16.79
C TYR A 229 2.55 -11.08 16.41
N GLN A 230 2.53 -11.78 15.27
CA GLN A 230 3.68 -12.53 14.76
C GLN A 230 4.86 -11.60 14.39
N LYS A 231 4.61 -10.45 13.77
CA LYS A 231 5.65 -9.45 13.48
C LYS A 231 6.24 -8.86 14.77
N ILE A 232 5.40 -8.51 15.74
CA ILE A 232 5.86 -8.01 17.05
C ILE A 232 6.71 -9.07 17.76
N GLN A 233 6.27 -10.33 17.79
CA GLN A 233 7.05 -11.43 18.37
C GLN A 233 8.38 -11.67 17.63
N SER A 234 8.39 -11.65 16.30
CA SER A 234 9.62 -11.81 15.51
C SER A 234 10.63 -10.69 15.71
N ILE A 235 10.17 -9.47 16.00
CA ILE A 235 11.02 -8.32 16.35
C ILE A 235 11.58 -8.47 17.76
N GLU A 236 10.79 -9.00 18.72
CA GLU A 236 11.25 -9.29 20.07
C GLU A 236 12.28 -10.42 20.11
N GLU A 237 12.10 -11.49 19.34
CA GLU A 237 13.04 -12.62 19.25
C GLU A 237 14.38 -12.20 18.63
N ASN A 238 14.38 -11.26 17.68
CA ASN A 238 15.56 -10.67 17.07
C ASN A 238 16.08 -9.47 17.89
N LYS A 239 16.51 -9.67 19.10
CA LYS A 239 17.00 -8.71 20.13
C LYS A 239 17.98 -7.60 19.66
N LYS A 240 18.15 -7.31 18.37
CA LYS A 240 19.11 -6.37 17.80
C LYS A 240 18.51 -5.05 17.29
N ASP A 241 17.22 -4.98 17.05
CA ASP A 241 16.63 -3.76 16.51
C ASP A 241 15.67 -3.13 17.53
N SER A 242 16.10 -2.00 18.10
CA SER A 242 15.21 -1.12 18.84
C SER A 242 14.08 -0.66 17.90
N PHE A 243 12.83 -0.74 18.35
CA PHE A 243 11.72 -0.10 17.67
C PHE A 243 12.06 1.36 17.37
N THR A 244 12.24 1.69 16.11
CA THR A 244 12.49 3.07 15.68
C THR A 244 11.18 3.78 15.37
N LYS A 245 11.22 5.11 15.29
CA LYS A 245 10.05 5.92 14.88
C LYS A 245 9.58 5.53 13.47
N GLU A 246 10.50 5.14 12.57
CA GLU A 246 10.20 4.65 11.23
C GLU A 246 9.46 3.30 11.28
N THR A 247 9.93 2.35 12.10
CA THR A 247 9.26 1.06 12.31
C THR A 247 7.86 1.25 12.87
N PHE A 248 7.69 2.18 13.82
CA PHE A 248 6.36 2.52 14.33
C PHE A 248 5.46 3.11 13.25
N ASN A 249 5.95 4.03 12.44
CA ASN A 249 5.16 4.62 11.36
C ASN A 249 4.75 3.57 10.30
N GLN A 250 5.59 2.56 10.04
CA GLN A 250 5.25 1.43 9.18
C GLN A 250 4.17 0.52 9.79
N LEU A 251 4.26 0.28 11.11
CA LEU A 251 3.32 -0.56 11.86
C LEU A 251 2.11 0.21 12.39
N LYS A 252 2.16 1.54 12.37
CA LYS A 252 1.15 2.45 12.96
C LYS A 252 -0.28 2.07 12.56
N ARG A 253 -0.51 1.77 11.29
CA ARG A 253 -1.82 1.33 10.81
C ARG A 253 -2.20 -0.04 11.33
N GLU A 254 -1.31 -0.99 11.18
CA GLU A 254 -1.55 -2.37 11.61
C GLU A 254 -1.85 -2.42 13.12
N ILE A 255 -1.17 -1.56 13.91
CA ILE A 255 -1.39 -1.43 15.36
C ILE A 255 -2.76 -0.77 15.64
N LEU A 256 -3.16 0.22 14.85
CA LEU A 256 -4.39 0.98 15.05
C LEU A 256 -5.62 0.31 14.42
N GLU A 257 -5.44 -0.42 13.31
CA GLU A 257 -6.47 -1.27 12.69
C GLU A 257 -6.72 -2.58 13.46
N ALA A 258 -5.87 -2.93 14.40
CA ALA A 258 -6.08 -4.05 15.34
C ALA A 258 -7.26 -3.81 16.29
N SER A 259 -8.28 -3.27 15.76
CA SER A 259 -9.47 -2.63 16.25
C SER A 259 -10.26 -3.37 17.32
N GLY A 260 -10.82 -2.59 18.21
CA GLY A 260 -11.96 -2.89 19.05
C GLY A 260 -11.62 -3.34 20.46
N ARG A 261 -10.38 -3.62 20.80
CA ARG A 261 -9.91 -3.92 22.15
C ARG A 261 -8.47 -3.42 22.31
N ASP A 262 -7.86 -3.68 23.41
CA ASP A 262 -6.54 -3.22 23.79
C ASP A 262 -5.46 -3.31 22.67
N ILE A 263 -4.81 -2.20 22.38
CA ILE A 263 -3.71 -2.07 21.43
C ILE A 263 -2.38 -2.18 22.19
N LEU A 264 -1.39 -2.88 21.64
CA LEU A 264 -0.05 -2.94 22.21
C LEU A 264 0.82 -1.82 21.62
N VAL A 265 1.23 -0.87 22.47
CA VAL A 265 2.08 0.26 22.09
C VAL A 265 3.46 0.11 22.72
N PRO A 266 4.56 0.08 21.96
CA PRO A 266 5.91 0.05 22.52
C PRO A 266 6.14 1.24 23.48
N LYS A 267 6.75 0.99 24.64
CA LYS A 267 6.94 2.02 25.69
C LYS A 267 7.73 3.24 25.19
N ASN A 268 8.75 3.02 24.36
CA ASN A 268 9.56 4.08 23.75
C ASN A 268 8.81 4.95 22.73
N LEU A 269 7.64 4.51 22.25
CA LEU A 269 6.81 5.21 21.27
C LEU A 269 5.51 5.75 21.86
N TYR A 270 5.30 5.55 23.15
CA TYR A 270 4.05 5.91 23.81
C TYR A 270 3.74 7.42 23.71
N SER A 271 4.75 8.29 23.83
CA SER A 271 4.56 9.75 23.67
C SER A 271 4.04 10.11 22.26
N SER A 272 4.59 9.49 21.22
CA SER A 272 4.11 9.69 19.84
C SER A 272 2.69 9.16 19.64
N TYR A 273 2.33 8.08 20.33
CA TYR A 273 0.97 7.55 20.33
C TYR A 273 -0.01 8.53 21.00
N GLU A 274 0.33 9.09 22.17
CA GLU A 274 -0.50 10.10 22.86
C GLU A 274 -0.73 11.34 21.97
N GLU A 275 0.31 11.82 21.27
CA GLU A 275 0.19 12.93 20.30
C GLU A 275 -0.80 12.60 19.17
N GLN A 276 -0.81 11.36 18.68
CA GLN A 276 -1.74 10.91 17.65
C GLN A 276 -3.19 10.86 18.18
N ILE A 277 -3.38 10.38 19.40
CA ILE A 277 -4.72 10.34 20.03
C ILE A 277 -5.24 11.75 20.28
N ALA A 278 -4.38 12.70 20.65
CA ALA A 278 -4.79 14.10 20.77
C ALA A 278 -5.28 14.68 19.42
N LYS A 279 -4.60 14.39 18.31
CA LYS A 279 -5.07 14.79 16.96
C LYS A 279 -6.37 14.10 16.58
N LEU A 280 -6.48 12.78 16.84
CA LEU A 280 -7.72 12.03 16.64
C LEU A 280 -8.88 12.65 17.41
N SER A 281 -8.66 13.04 18.68
CA SER A 281 -9.68 13.70 19.51
C SER A 281 -10.18 14.99 18.85
N MET A 282 -9.27 15.86 18.39
CA MET A 282 -9.63 17.08 17.67
C MET A 282 -10.40 16.81 16.38
N PHE A 283 -10.02 15.79 15.65
CA PHE A 283 -10.70 15.39 14.40
C PHE A 283 -12.12 14.89 14.69
N ILE A 284 -12.32 14.02 15.68
CA ILE A 284 -13.64 13.50 16.02
C ILE A 284 -14.56 14.59 16.57
N GLN A 285 -14.03 15.58 17.30
CA GLN A 285 -14.81 16.72 17.79
C GLN A 285 -15.46 17.54 16.66
N ILE A 286 -14.93 17.53 15.44
CA ILE A 286 -15.55 18.16 14.27
C ILE A 286 -16.93 17.55 13.98
N PHE A 287 -17.05 16.22 14.13
CA PHE A 287 -18.25 15.45 13.82
C PHE A 287 -19.12 15.20 15.05
N LYS A 288 -18.55 15.28 16.23
CA LYS A 288 -19.21 15.03 17.51
C LYS A 288 -18.81 16.10 18.55
N PRO A 289 -19.42 17.31 18.46
CA PRO A 289 -19.04 18.45 19.31
C PRO A 289 -19.20 18.21 20.82
N GLU A 290 -20.07 17.26 21.23
CA GLU A 290 -20.24 16.88 22.64
C GLU A 290 -19.09 16.01 23.20
N LEU A 291 -18.17 15.54 22.36
CA LEU A 291 -16.96 14.86 22.81
C LEU A 291 -15.99 15.88 23.39
N VAL A 292 -15.64 15.73 24.68
CA VAL A 292 -14.68 16.59 25.34
C VAL A 292 -13.25 16.21 25.06
N ASN A 293 -12.94 14.90 25.09
CA ASN A 293 -11.59 14.36 24.86
C ASN A 293 -11.61 12.86 24.56
N ILE A 294 -10.50 12.36 24.03
CA ILE A 294 -10.21 10.92 23.98
C ILE A 294 -9.00 10.67 24.89
N GLU A 295 -9.15 9.81 25.88
CA GLU A 295 -8.09 9.43 26.81
C GLU A 295 -7.60 8.02 26.57
N VAL A 296 -6.31 7.78 26.86
CA VAL A 296 -5.69 6.45 26.76
C VAL A 296 -5.69 5.79 28.15
N ASP A 297 -6.50 4.75 28.30
CA ASP A 297 -6.41 3.84 29.46
C ASP A 297 -5.29 2.82 29.19
N LYS A 298 -4.13 2.98 29.85
CA LYS A 298 -2.95 2.16 29.64
C LYS A 298 -2.65 1.24 30.81
N LYS A 299 -2.21 0.02 30.52
CA LYS A 299 -1.70 -0.95 31.47
C LYS A 299 -0.30 -1.42 31.06
N ASP A 300 0.56 -1.58 32.04
CA ASP A 300 1.91 -2.11 31.81
C ASP A 300 1.86 -3.55 31.28
N PHE A 301 2.60 -3.81 30.21
CA PHE A 301 2.71 -5.13 29.59
C PHE A 301 4.12 -5.31 29.01
N ASP A 302 5.06 -5.72 29.86
CA ASP A 302 6.47 -5.93 29.52
C ASP A 302 7.12 -4.73 28.79
N GLN A 303 7.55 -4.86 27.54
CA GLN A 303 8.13 -3.77 26.72
C GLN A 303 7.07 -2.85 26.10
N PHE A 304 5.77 -3.16 26.30
CA PHE A 304 4.63 -2.45 25.73
C PHE A 304 3.75 -1.84 26.81
N TYR A 305 2.88 -0.94 26.41
CA TYR A 305 1.64 -0.63 27.11
C TYR A 305 0.48 -1.28 26.35
N LYS A 306 -0.42 -1.90 27.12
CA LYS A 306 -1.73 -2.32 26.62
C LYS A 306 -2.67 -1.13 26.77
N CYS A 307 -3.10 -0.53 25.65
CA CYS A 307 -3.85 0.70 25.59
C CYS A 307 -5.26 0.47 25.09
N ASN A 308 -6.25 1.09 25.74
CA ASN A 308 -7.62 1.22 25.29
C ASN A 308 -8.01 2.70 25.24
N LEU A 309 -8.92 3.09 24.34
CA LEU A 309 -9.38 4.46 24.25
C LEU A 309 -10.71 4.65 24.97
N LYS A 310 -10.77 5.73 25.75
CA LYS A 310 -11.97 6.19 26.45
C LYS A 310 -12.45 7.51 25.87
N MET A 311 -13.67 7.52 25.41
CA MET A 311 -14.36 8.69 24.89
C MET A 311 -14.95 9.44 26.07
N ILE A 312 -14.46 10.66 26.34
CA ILE A 312 -14.88 11.49 27.45
C ILE A 312 -15.94 12.50 26.99
N TYR A 313 -17.13 12.41 27.54
CA TYR A 313 -18.24 13.32 27.32
C TYR A 313 -18.47 14.14 28.59
N GLU A 314 -19.22 15.24 28.50
CA GLU A 314 -19.49 16.12 29.66
C GLU A 314 -20.03 15.37 30.88
N ASN A 315 -20.88 14.38 30.69
CA ASN A 315 -21.61 13.71 31.77
C ASN A 315 -21.31 12.23 31.94
N TYR A 316 -20.50 11.62 31.02
CA TYR A 316 -20.18 10.19 31.05
C TYR A 316 -18.90 9.91 30.30
N THR A 317 -18.35 8.71 30.53
CA THR A 317 -17.21 8.15 29.79
C THR A 317 -17.64 6.84 29.14
N LEU A 318 -17.22 6.61 27.91
CA LEU A 318 -17.56 5.44 27.13
C LEU A 318 -16.29 4.80 26.59
N ASP A 319 -16.16 3.47 26.66
CA ASP A 319 -15.10 2.79 25.93
C ASP A 319 -15.36 2.88 24.42
N GLN A 320 -14.30 3.03 23.64
CA GLN A 320 -14.39 3.16 22.17
C GLN A 320 -15.20 2.02 21.52
N GLU A 321 -15.15 0.79 22.08
CA GLU A 321 -15.89 -0.35 21.55
C GLU A 321 -17.43 -0.19 21.58
N PHE A 322 -17.95 0.69 22.45
CA PHE A 322 -19.38 1.00 22.56
C PHE A 322 -19.80 2.23 21.77
N GLU A 323 -18.86 2.90 21.09
CA GLU A 323 -19.18 4.02 20.22
C GLU A 323 -20.04 3.62 19.01
N SER A 324 -20.71 4.63 18.44
CA SER A 324 -21.50 4.44 17.22
C SER A 324 -20.62 3.97 16.05
N ARG A 325 -21.22 3.25 15.11
CA ARG A 325 -20.49 2.77 13.90
C ARG A 325 -19.92 3.92 13.09
N GLY A 326 -20.63 5.04 12.98
CA GLY A 326 -20.15 6.23 12.26
C GLY A 326 -18.90 6.82 12.89
N ILE A 327 -18.87 6.96 14.21
CA ILE A 327 -17.67 7.48 14.92
C ILE A 327 -16.50 6.51 14.78
N LYS A 328 -16.72 5.21 14.94
CA LYS A 328 -15.67 4.20 14.69
C LYS A 328 -15.11 4.29 13.28
N LYS A 329 -15.98 4.40 12.27
CA LYS A 329 -15.55 4.59 10.87
C LYS A 329 -14.70 5.86 10.71
N MET A 330 -15.10 6.97 11.35
CA MET A 330 -14.30 8.20 11.32
C MET A 330 -12.95 8.05 12.03
N MET A 331 -12.89 7.32 13.14
CA MET A 331 -11.63 7.01 13.81
C MET A 331 -10.70 6.18 12.90
N ASP A 332 -11.24 5.18 12.20
CA ASP A 332 -10.47 4.37 11.25
C ASP A 332 -9.98 5.22 10.06
N LEU A 333 -10.84 6.09 9.52
CA LEU A 333 -10.50 6.96 8.39
C LEU A 333 -9.46 8.03 8.75
N PHE A 334 -9.40 8.49 9.99
CA PHE A 334 -8.51 9.56 10.42
C PHE A 334 -7.07 9.35 9.94
N TYR A 335 -6.54 8.15 10.15
CA TYR A 335 -5.15 7.83 9.80
C TYR A 335 -4.91 7.81 8.29
N TYR A 336 -5.87 7.32 7.52
CA TYR A 336 -5.80 7.33 6.06
C TYR A 336 -5.86 8.76 5.51
N LEU A 337 -6.67 9.63 6.11
CA LEU A 337 -6.77 11.04 5.72
C LEU A 337 -5.50 11.81 6.13
N GLU A 338 -4.96 11.58 7.34
CA GLU A 338 -3.69 12.17 7.77
C GLU A 338 -2.56 11.80 6.81
N ASP A 339 -2.45 10.53 6.42
CA ASP A 339 -1.45 10.06 5.47
C ASP A 339 -1.64 10.65 4.07
N ALA A 340 -2.89 10.79 3.61
CA ALA A 340 -3.20 11.47 2.34
C ALA A 340 -2.77 12.94 2.37
N CYS A 341 -2.95 13.64 3.50
CA CYS A 341 -2.44 15.00 3.68
C CYS A 341 -0.91 15.07 3.66
N MET A 342 -0.22 13.99 4.03
CA MET A 342 1.23 13.87 3.96
C MET A 342 1.74 13.45 2.56
N GLY A 343 0.86 13.29 1.57
CA GLY A 343 1.20 12.99 0.18
C GLY A 343 1.15 11.51 -0.18
N MET A 344 0.57 10.64 0.66
CA MET A 344 0.33 9.24 0.30
C MET A 344 -0.90 9.12 -0.61
N ILE A 345 -0.85 8.16 -1.55
CA ILE A 345 -1.95 7.87 -2.47
C ILE A 345 -2.91 6.92 -1.77
N THR A 346 -4.05 7.43 -1.34
CA THR A 346 -5.01 6.70 -0.50
C THR A 346 -6.24 6.28 -1.30
N PHE A 347 -6.55 4.98 -1.27
CA PHE A 347 -7.76 4.39 -1.82
C PHE A 347 -8.68 3.97 -0.68
N ILE A 348 -9.92 4.48 -0.69
CA ILE A 348 -10.91 4.21 0.34
C ILE A 348 -12.13 3.59 -0.33
N ASP A 349 -12.52 2.37 0.10
CA ASP A 349 -13.76 1.72 -0.30
C ASP A 349 -14.90 2.15 0.63
N GLU A 350 -16.09 2.31 0.07
CA GLU A 350 -17.31 2.64 0.82
C GLU A 350 -17.12 3.80 1.81
N LEU A 351 -16.54 4.93 1.34
CA LEU A 351 -16.32 6.11 2.18
C LEU A 351 -17.60 6.61 2.83
N ASP A 352 -18.72 6.48 2.13
CA ASP A 352 -20.06 6.89 2.56
C ASP A 352 -20.75 5.88 3.49
N SER A 353 -20.22 4.67 3.64
CA SER A 353 -20.85 3.67 4.50
C SER A 353 -20.81 4.06 5.97
N ASN A 354 -21.95 4.02 6.65
CA ASN A 354 -22.12 4.35 8.06
C ASN A 354 -21.79 5.81 8.46
N ILE A 355 -21.58 6.69 7.50
CA ILE A 355 -21.37 8.14 7.71
C ILE A 355 -22.65 8.85 7.27
N ASN A 356 -23.09 9.85 8.05
CA ASN A 356 -24.22 10.69 7.66
C ASN A 356 -23.83 11.57 6.47
N ASP A 357 -24.71 11.69 5.48
CA ASP A 357 -24.50 12.48 4.25
C ASP A 357 -24.04 13.93 4.54
N VAL A 358 -24.46 14.49 5.66
CA VAL A 358 -24.04 15.83 6.10
C VAL A 358 -22.52 15.98 6.32
N TYR A 359 -21.83 14.86 6.53
CA TYR A 359 -20.38 14.86 6.77
C TYR A 359 -19.55 14.54 5.50
N LEU A 360 -20.22 14.27 4.38
CA LEU A 360 -19.57 13.93 3.11
C LEU A 360 -19.44 15.12 2.15
N ASP A 361 -20.16 16.21 2.41
CA ASP A 361 -20.09 17.49 1.71
C ASP A 361 -18.99 18.39 2.28
#